data_0f4d5e9fbc492150d94281f09acbd0b6
#
_entry.id   0f4d5e9fbc492150d94281f09acbd0b6
#
_cell.length_a   1.000
_cell.length_b   1.000
_cell.length_c   1.000
_cell.angle_alpha   90.00
_cell.angle_beta   90.00
_cell.angle_gamma   90.00
#
_symmetry.space_group_name_H-M   'P 1'
#
loop_
_entity.id
_entity.type
_entity.pdbx_description
1 polymer ?
#
loop_
_entity_poly.entity_id
_entity_poly.type
_entity_poly.pdbx_seq_one_letter_code
_entity_poly.pdbx_strand_id
1 'polypeptide(L)' 'MADVKVKLVRSLIGSKKDEIATVYALGLRKIGDVVVQPNNPQTLGKIKKVSHLIEVTEA' A
#
# COMPACT_ATOMS: atom_id res chain seq x y z
N MET A 1 1.67 10.05 17.53
CA MET A 1 0.97 8.97 16.87
C MET A 1 1.75 8.60 15.63
N ALA A 2 1.91 7.31 15.41
CA ALA A 2 2.74 6.83 14.32
C ALA A 2 1.94 6.71 13.03
N ASP A 3 2.44 7.32 11.99
CA ASP A 3 1.92 7.08 10.65
C ASP A 3 2.85 6.09 9.96
N VAL A 4 2.39 5.53 8.86
CA VAL A 4 3.20 4.62 8.06
C VAL A 4 3.36 5.19 6.66
N LYS A 5 4.54 5.03 6.11
CA LYS A 5 4.83 5.42 4.74
C LYS A 5 4.78 4.17 3.88
N VAL A 6 3.96 4.21 2.85
CA VAL A 6 3.74 3.06 1.96
C VAL A 6 4.24 3.43 0.57
N LYS A 7 5.11 2.60 0.04
CA LYS A 7 5.68 2.81 -1.29
C LYS A 7 5.35 1.61 -2.17
N LEU A 8 4.88 1.86 -3.37
CA LEU A 8 4.62 0.80 -4.34
C LEU A 8 5.93 0.43 -5.03
N VAL A 9 6.41 -0.78 -4.78
CA VAL A 9 7.70 -1.24 -5.28
C VAL A 9 7.58 -2.26 -6.40
N ARG A 10 6.38 -2.79 -6.64
CA ARG A 10 6.16 -3.77 -7.69
C ARG A 10 5.01 -3.33 -8.59
N SER A 11 5.08 -3.75 -9.86
CA SER A 11 4.05 -3.46 -10.83
C SER A 11 2.73 -4.13 -10.46
N LEU A 12 1.64 -3.47 -10.77
CA LEU A 12 0.29 -4.03 -10.61
C LEU A 12 -0.10 -4.95 -11.75
N ILE A 13 0.72 -5.01 -12.79
CA ILE A 13 0.47 -5.90 -13.93
C ILE A 13 0.56 -7.34 -13.44
N GLY A 14 -0.48 -8.12 -13.67
CA GLY A 14 -0.53 -9.49 -13.20
C GLY A 14 -1.11 -9.67 -11.81
N SER A 15 -1.39 -8.57 -11.11
CA SER A 15 -2.02 -8.64 -9.80
C SER A 15 -3.53 -8.88 -9.94
N LYS A 16 -4.12 -9.47 -8.91
CA LYS A 16 -5.56 -9.67 -8.87
C LYS A 16 -6.28 -8.33 -8.74
N LYS A 17 -7.52 -8.28 -9.22
CA LYS A 17 -8.32 -7.05 -9.15
C LYS A 17 -8.47 -6.56 -7.72
N ASP A 18 -8.64 -7.47 -6.77
CA ASP A 18 -8.77 -7.11 -5.36
C ASP A 18 -7.50 -6.43 -4.85
N GLU A 19 -6.35 -6.93 -5.25
CA GLU A 19 -5.06 -6.34 -4.87
C GLU A 19 -4.89 -4.96 -5.47
N ILE A 20 -5.23 -4.82 -6.75
CA ILE A 20 -5.15 -3.53 -7.43
C ILE A 20 -6.08 -2.51 -6.75
N ALA A 21 -7.31 -2.90 -6.45
CA ALA A 21 -8.26 -2.04 -5.77
C ALA A 21 -7.74 -1.62 -4.39
N THR A 22 -7.12 -2.55 -3.66
CA THR A 22 -6.56 -2.25 -2.35
C THR A 22 -5.42 -1.24 -2.45
N VAL A 23 -4.55 -1.41 -3.42
CA VAL A 23 -3.45 -0.48 -3.66
C VAL A 23 -3.98 0.90 -4.01
N TYR A 24 -5.00 0.97 -4.85
CA TYR A 24 -5.63 2.24 -5.19
C TYR A 24 -6.30 2.90 -3.99
N ALA A 25 -6.90 2.09 -3.12
CA ALA A 25 -7.49 2.60 -1.88
C ALA A 25 -6.45 3.19 -0.95
N LEU A 26 -5.22 2.71 -1.01
CA LEU A 26 -4.11 3.29 -0.26
C LEU A 26 -3.61 4.61 -0.88
N GLY A 27 -3.96 4.89 -2.11
CA GLY A 27 -3.54 6.09 -2.81
C GLY A 27 -2.39 5.87 -3.78
N LEU A 28 -1.95 4.64 -3.95
CA LEU A 28 -0.86 4.30 -4.86
C LEU A 28 -1.43 4.01 -6.25
N ARG A 29 -0.71 4.40 -7.28
CA ARG A 29 -1.14 4.21 -8.67
C ARG A 29 -0.10 3.50 -9.52
N LYS A 30 1.18 3.78 -9.30
CA LYS A 30 2.26 3.24 -10.12
C LYS A 30 3.50 3.01 -9.26
N ILE A 31 4.44 2.28 -9.80
CA ILE A 31 5.71 2.00 -9.12
C ILE A 31 6.39 3.32 -8.78
N GLY A 32 6.86 3.42 -7.55
CA GLY A 32 7.54 4.60 -7.05
C GLY A 32 6.65 5.58 -6.30
N ASP A 33 5.32 5.39 -6.37
CA ASP A 33 4.41 6.24 -5.61
C ASP A 33 4.59 5.98 -4.11
N VAL A 34 4.56 7.05 -3.34
CA VAL A 34 4.70 6.99 -1.89
C VAL A 34 3.56 7.77 -1.27
N VAL A 35 2.92 7.18 -0.28
CA VAL A 35 1.86 7.84 0.48
C VAL A 35 2.08 7.62 1.96
N VAL A 36 1.62 8.56 2.77
CA VAL A 36 1.61 8.43 4.21
C VAL A 36 0.18 8.14 4.66
N GLN A 37 0.02 7.07 5.41
CA GLN A 37 -1.28 6.62 5.88
C GLN A 37 -1.29 6.54 7.40
N PRO A 38 -2.46 6.76 8.02
CA PRO A 38 -2.54 6.59 9.48
C PRO A 38 -2.33 5.13 9.86
N ASN A 39 -1.66 4.95 10.99
CA ASN A 39 -1.45 3.61 11.53
C ASN A 39 -2.69 3.17 12.30
N ASN A 40 -3.63 2.60 11.61
CA ASN A 40 -4.87 2.08 12.21
C ASN A 40 -5.18 0.69 11.66
N PRO A 41 -6.08 -0.06 12.30
CA PRO A 41 -6.37 -1.45 11.87
C PRO A 41 -6.83 -1.55 10.42
N GLN A 42 -7.57 -0.59 9.92
CA GLN A 42 -8.05 -0.61 8.54
C GLN A 42 -6.90 -0.48 7.56
N THR A 43 -6.02 0.47 7.81
CA THR A 43 -4.84 0.67 6.97
C THR A 43 -3.92 -0.55 7.02
N LEU A 44 -3.68 -1.08 8.21
CA LEU A 44 -2.83 -2.25 8.38
C LEU A 44 -3.41 -3.47 7.65
N GLY A 45 -4.72 -3.63 7.66
CA GLY A 45 -5.37 -4.71 6.92
C GLY A 45 -5.15 -4.59 5.42
N LYS A 46 -5.25 -3.39 4.88
CA LYS A 46 -4.98 -3.15 3.46
C LYS A 46 -3.53 -3.42 3.11
N ILE A 47 -2.62 -2.95 3.96
CA ILE A 47 -1.18 -3.15 3.76
C ILE A 47 -0.86 -4.64 3.75
N LYS A 48 -1.41 -5.38 4.69
CA LYS A 48 -1.16 -6.81 4.82
C LYS A 48 -1.60 -7.58 3.59
N LYS A 49 -2.71 -7.16 2.99
CA LYS A 49 -3.26 -7.81 1.81
C LYS A 49 -2.35 -7.69 0.59
N VAL A 50 -1.62 -6.60 0.48
CA VAL A 50 -0.76 -6.32 -0.67
C VAL A 50 0.71 -6.14 -0.27
N SER A 51 1.10 -6.68 0.87
CA SER A 51 2.46 -6.50 1.39
C SER A 51 3.54 -6.96 0.42
N HIS A 52 3.22 -7.91 -0.44
CA HIS A 52 4.18 -8.39 -1.44
C HIS A 52 4.41 -7.40 -2.59
N LEU A 53 3.59 -6.37 -2.68
CA LEU A 53 3.67 -5.37 -3.74
C LEU A 53 4.23 -4.03 -3.25
N ILE A 54 4.24 -3.84 -1.95
CA ILE A 54 4.59 -2.55 -1.36
C ILE A 54 5.68 -2.70 -0.31
N GLU A 55 6.28 -1.57 0.02
CA GLU A 55 7.22 -1.47 1.12
C GLU A 55 6.67 -0.49 2.13
N VAL A 56 6.69 -0.87 3.40
CA VAL A 56 6.14 -0.05 4.47
C VAL A 56 7.26 0.33 5.43
N THR A 57 7.34 1.62 5.72
CA THR A 57 8.28 2.15 6.70
C THR A 57 7.53 3.08 7.64
N GLU A 58 8.09 3.31 8.81
CA GLU A 58 7.53 4.30 9.71
C GLU A 58 7.77 5.70 9.16
N ALA A 59 6.73 6.50 9.23
CA ALA A 59 6.83 7.88 8.77
C ALA A 59 7.43 8.78 9.85
#